data_f0d494bf28968fb6f8072a9efa777758
#
_entry.id   f0d494bf28968fb6f8072a9efa777758
#
_cell.length_a   1.000
_cell.length_b   1.000
_cell.length_c   1.000
_cell.angle_alpha   90.00
_cell.angle_beta   90.00
_cell.angle_gamma   90.00
#
_symmetry.space_group_name_H-M   'P 1'
#
loop_
_entity.id
_entity.type
_entity.pdbx_description
1 polymer ?
#
loop_
_entity_poly.entity_id
_entity_poly.type
_entity_poly.pdbx_seq_one_letter_code
_entity_poly.pdbx_strand_id
1 'polypeptide(L)'
;HQPMFNLLGNLSFLDIWYTSSFIPSMLIHFLSKRKTISFIRCVVQMSVSYTMGSTECVLLAAMAYDRYVAVCNPLRYPIIMSKALCIQMAALSWGLGFLNALTETILAVRLPFCGRNVINHFACEILVFVKLACGDIALNEIAIMLGNVIFLFLPLLLICISYLLILSAILRMNSAEGRKKAFSTCSAHVTVVTVFYGTLLFMYMKTKSKDSVFKKLIALFYGVVTPMLNPIIYCMKT
;
A
#
# COMPACT_ATOMS: atom_id res chain seq x y z
N HIS A 1 10.01 16.31 -15.58
CA HIS A 1 10.18 16.12 -14.13
C HIS A 1 8.93 16.41 -13.29
N GLN A 2 8.00 17.29 -13.72
CA GLN A 2 6.80 17.64 -12.95
C GLN A 2 5.78 16.49 -12.75
N PRO A 3 5.47 15.63 -13.74
CA PRO A 3 4.46 14.59 -13.57
C PRO A 3 4.78 13.60 -12.46
N MET A 4 5.98 13.07 -12.42
CA MET A 4 6.44 12.15 -11.38
C MET A 4 6.36 12.76 -9.98
N PHE A 5 6.73 14.05 -9.82
CA PHE A 5 6.68 14.72 -8.51
C PHE A 5 5.26 14.84 -7.96
N ASN A 6 4.25 14.96 -8.83
CA ASN A 6 2.85 14.95 -8.39
C ASN A 6 2.45 13.60 -7.79
N LEU A 7 2.80 12.49 -8.45
CA LEU A 7 2.52 11.15 -7.92
C LEU A 7 3.32 10.86 -6.65
N LEU A 8 4.60 11.25 -6.64
CA LEU A 8 5.48 11.10 -5.47
C LEU A 8 5.01 11.94 -4.29
N GLY A 9 4.50 13.16 -4.53
CA GLY A 9 3.90 13.99 -3.49
C GLY A 9 2.67 13.33 -2.85
N ASN A 10 1.83 12.67 -3.66
CA ASN A 10 0.71 11.88 -3.15
C ASN A 10 1.18 10.67 -2.31
N LEU A 11 2.23 9.97 -2.74
CA LEU A 11 2.81 8.88 -1.98
C LEU A 11 3.37 9.37 -0.62
N SER A 12 4.12 10.47 -0.63
CA SER A 12 4.66 11.05 0.62
C SER A 12 3.56 11.53 1.56
N PHE A 13 2.49 12.13 1.02
CA PHE A 13 1.32 12.53 1.82
C PHE A 13 0.64 11.31 2.46
N LEU A 14 0.52 10.23 1.72
CA LEU A 14 -0.03 8.96 2.17
C LEU A 14 0.82 8.37 3.31
N ASP A 15 2.14 8.36 3.17
CA ASP A 15 3.09 7.88 4.18
C ASP A 15 2.97 8.69 5.49
N ILE A 16 2.85 10.02 5.41
CA ILE A 16 2.66 10.90 6.57
C ILE A 16 1.35 10.56 7.29
N TRP A 17 0.26 10.42 6.55
CA TRP A 17 -1.04 10.10 7.14
C TRP A 17 -1.05 8.72 7.79
N TYR A 18 -0.47 7.73 7.12
CA TYR A 18 -0.37 6.37 7.65
C TYR A 18 0.41 6.34 8.96
N THR A 19 1.62 6.91 8.98
CA THR A 19 2.47 6.97 10.18
C THR A 19 1.82 7.77 11.31
N SER A 20 1.16 8.88 10.99
CA SER A 20 0.46 9.72 11.97
C SER A 20 -0.77 9.04 12.59
N SER A 21 -1.42 8.13 11.90
CA SER A 21 -2.54 7.37 12.42
C SER A 21 -2.09 6.15 13.26
N PHE A 22 -0.98 5.54 12.90
CA PHE A 22 -0.50 4.30 13.50
C PHE A 22 0.41 4.54 14.72
N ILE A 23 1.45 5.37 14.58
CA ILE A 23 2.51 5.55 15.58
C ILE A 23 1.99 6.10 16.91
N PRO A 24 1.18 7.20 16.96
CA PRO A 24 0.69 7.71 18.23
C PRO A 24 -0.18 6.71 18.97
N SER A 25 -1.05 5.99 18.27
CA SER A 25 -1.90 4.95 18.86
C SER A 25 -1.06 3.83 19.46
N MET A 26 -0.04 3.37 18.75
CA MET A 26 0.88 2.34 19.22
C MET A 26 1.65 2.81 20.47
N LEU A 27 2.20 4.01 20.48
CA LEU A 27 2.94 4.56 21.61
C LEU A 27 2.06 4.73 22.87
N ILE A 28 0.84 5.22 22.72
CA ILE A 28 -0.12 5.34 23.82
C ILE A 28 -0.38 3.95 24.43
N HIS A 29 -0.56 2.92 23.58
CA HIS A 29 -0.78 1.56 24.07
C HIS A 29 0.44 0.96 24.77
N PHE A 30 1.65 1.30 24.34
CA PHE A 30 2.88 0.86 25.03
C PHE A 30 3.05 1.51 26.40
N LEU A 31 2.75 2.80 26.52
CA LEU A 31 2.94 3.57 27.73
C LEU A 31 1.77 3.42 28.74
N SER A 32 0.60 3.02 28.26
CA SER A 32 -0.60 2.90 29.09
C SER A 32 -0.61 1.58 29.90
N LYS A 33 -0.96 1.67 31.17
CA LYS A 33 -1.23 0.49 32.01
C LYS A 33 -2.49 -0.25 31.60
N ARG A 34 -3.51 0.45 31.06
CA ARG A 34 -4.74 -0.12 30.52
C ARG A 34 -4.70 -0.07 29.00
N LYS A 35 -4.60 -1.23 28.38
CA LYS A 35 -4.52 -1.39 26.93
C LYS A 35 -5.94 -1.53 26.34
N THR A 36 -6.69 -0.43 26.32
CA THR A 36 -8.05 -0.42 25.80
C THR A 36 -8.19 0.60 24.67
N ILE A 37 -9.00 0.27 23.69
CA ILE A 37 -9.39 1.18 22.59
C ILE A 37 -10.92 1.18 22.47
N SER A 38 -11.53 2.33 22.22
CA SER A 38 -12.95 2.38 21.93
C SER A 38 -13.27 1.77 20.57
N PHE A 39 -14.44 1.17 20.41
CA PHE A 39 -14.90 0.57 19.16
C PHE A 39 -14.78 1.54 17.98
N ILE A 40 -15.26 2.78 18.15
CA ILE A 40 -15.20 3.81 17.10
C ILE A 40 -13.76 4.12 16.70
N ARG A 41 -12.83 4.28 17.66
CA ARG A 41 -11.42 4.52 17.37
C ARG A 41 -10.79 3.36 16.61
N CYS A 42 -11.14 2.13 16.96
CA CYS A 42 -10.68 0.92 16.26
C CYS A 42 -11.18 0.91 14.82
N VAL A 43 -12.48 1.18 14.59
CA VAL A 43 -13.07 1.23 13.24
C VAL A 43 -12.43 2.33 12.40
N VAL A 44 -12.25 3.54 12.93
CA VAL A 44 -11.60 4.66 12.22
C VAL A 44 -10.16 4.30 11.87
N GLN A 45 -9.39 3.77 12.80
CA GLN A 45 -8.00 3.35 12.54
C GLN A 45 -7.93 2.31 11.43
N MET A 46 -8.79 1.30 11.49
CA MET A 46 -8.89 0.24 10.48
C MET A 46 -9.24 0.81 9.10
N SER A 47 -10.27 1.67 9.01
CA SER A 47 -10.71 2.29 7.76
C SER A 47 -9.62 3.15 7.13
N VAL A 48 -8.95 3.99 7.93
CA VAL A 48 -7.85 4.85 7.46
C VAL A 48 -6.69 4.00 6.95
N SER A 49 -6.24 3.03 7.74
CA SER A 49 -5.12 2.16 7.35
C SER A 49 -5.41 1.39 6.05
N TYR A 50 -6.66 0.92 5.90
CA TYR A 50 -7.07 0.17 4.72
C TYR A 50 -7.20 1.07 3.47
N THR A 51 -7.71 2.30 3.64
CA THR A 51 -7.72 3.31 2.56
C THR A 51 -6.30 3.59 2.09
N MET A 52 -5.37 3.83 3.02
CA MET A 52 -3.98 4.14 2.67
C MET A 52 -3.31 2.99 1.92
N GLY A 53 -3.40 1.76 2.43
CA GLY A 53 -2.80 0.59 1.78
C GLY A 53 -3.36 0.31 0.39
N SER A 54 -4.68 0.40 0.21
CA SER A 54 -5.31 0.23 -1.11
C SER A 54 -4.93 1.34 -2.09
N THR A 55 -4.88 2.59 -1.63
CA THR A 55 -4.44 3.73 -2.44
C THR A 55 -2.99 3.59 -2.86
N GLU A 56 -2.11 3.14 -1.96
CA GLU A 56 -0.69 2.94 -2.23
C GLU A 56 -0.47 1.90 -3.33
N CYS A 57 -1.19 0.78 -3.30
CA CYS A 57 -1.12 -0.24 -4.35
C CYS A 57 -1.43 0.33 -5.75
N VAL A 58 -2.52 1.09 -5.87
CA VAL A 58 -2.94 1.70 -7.14
C VAL A 58 -1.99 2.80 -7.57
N LEU A 59 -1.51 3.62 -6.63
CA LEU A 59 -0.57 4.70 -6.91
C LEU A 59 0.79 4.17 -7.40
N LEU A 60 1.29 3.08 -6.83
CA LEU A 60 2.51 2.42 -7.31
C LEU A 60 2.34 1.88 -8.72
N ALA A 61 1.17 1.35 -9.09
CA ALA A 61 0.89 0.95 -10.47
C ALA A 61 0.86 2.17 -11.43
N ALA A 62 0.27 3.28 -11.01
CA ALA A 62 0.30 4.54 -11.76
C ALA A 62 1.73 5.05 -11.98
N MET A 63 2.58 4.95 -10.95
CA MET A 63 4.00 5.31 -11.05
C MET A 63 4.78 4.34 -11.96
N ALA A 64 4.44 3.05 -12.00
CA ALA A 64 5.02 2.09 -12.94
C ALA A 64 4.68 2.45 -14.39
N TYR A 65 3.43 2.88 -14.65
CA TYR A 65 3.04 3.40 -15.97
C TYR A 65 3.82 4.67 -16.35
N ASP A 66 4.01 5.61 -15.43
CA ASP A 66 4.85 6.78 -15.64
C ASP A 66 6.27 6.40 -16.07
N ARG A 67 6.88 5.43 -15.36
CA ARG A 67 8.21 4.91 -15.72
C ARG A 67 8.22 4.24 -17.10
N TYR A 68 7.20 3.47 -17.41
CA TYR A 68 7.05 2.85 -18.73
C TYR A 68 7.02 3.90 -19.84
N VAL A 69 6.21 4.93 -19.72
CA VAL A 69 6.13 6.00 -20.73
C VAL A 69 7.47 6.75 -20.83
N ALA A 70 8.12 7.03 -19.70
CA ALA A 70 9.38 7.75 -19.67
C ALA A 70 10.54 7.01 -20.40
N VAL A 71 10.56 5.67 -20.29
CA VAL A 71 11.61 4.84 -20.89
C VAL A 71 11.29 4.42 -22.32
N CYS A 72 10.03 4.00 -22.56
CA CYS A 72 9.63 3.45 -23.86
C CYS A 72 9.21 4.50 -24.87
N ASN A 73 8.72 5.67 -24.42
CA ASN A 73 8.22 6.76 -25.27
C ASN A 73 8.76 8.13 -24.85
N PRO A 74 10.08 8.34 -24.74
CA PRO A 74 10.68 9.53 -24.15
C PRO A 74 10.31 10.84 -24.89
N LEU A 75 10.17 10.79 -26.21
CA LEU A 75 9.80 11.95 -27.02
C LEU A 75 8.34 12.40 -26.81
N ARG A 76 7.45 11.46 -26.48
CA ARG A 76 6.03 11.74 -26.23
C ARG A 76 5.70 11.85 -24.74
N TYR A 77 6.67 11.63 -23.86
CA TYR A 77 6.46 11.65 -22.42
C TYR A 77 5.78 12.94 -21.94
N PRO A 78 6.18 14.16 -22.34
CA PRO A 78 5.53 15.40 -21.88
C PRO A 78 4.07 15.55 -22.34
N ILE A 79 3.72 14.91 -23.46
CA ILE A 79 2.37 14.94 -24.03
C ILE A 79 1.49 13.91 -23.33
N ILE A 80 1.97 12.68 -23.19
CA ILE A 80 1.22 11.57 -22.57
C ILE A 80 1.04 11.82 -21.07
N MET A 81 2.13 12.09 -20.35
CA MET A 81 2.13 12.34 -18.92
C MET A 81 1.85 13.81 -18.63
N SER A 82 0.68 14.30 -19.07
CA SER A 82 0.22 15.65 -18.78
C SER A 82 -0.08 15.82 -17.28
N LYS A 83 -0.04 17.07 -16.80
CA LYS A 83 -0.43 17.39 -15.41
C LYS A 83 -1.86 16.93 -15.10
N ALA A 84 -2.77 17.08 -16.05
CA ALA A 84 -4.16 16.64 -15.92
C ALA A 84 -4.27 15.13 -15.73
N LEU A 85 -3.53 14.32 -16.52
CA LEU A 85 -3.50 12.87 -16.36
C LEU A 85 -2.96 12.46 -14.99
N CYS A 86 -1.88 13.08 -14.51
CA CYS A 86 -1.32 12.76 -13.20
C CYS A 86 -2.30 13.06 -12.06
N ILE A 87 -3.05 14.18 -12.15
CA ILE A 87 -4.09 14.51 -11.17
C ILE A 87 -5.22 13.48 -11.24
N GLN A 88 -5.66 13.09 -12.44
CA GLN A 88 -6.70 12.07 -12.61
C GLN A 88 -6.26 10.71 -12.05
N MET A 89 -5.02 10.28 -12.33
CA MET A 89 -4.48 9.03 -11.79
C MET A 89 -4.41 9.05 -10.26
N ALA A 90 -3.96 10.16 -9.68
CA ALA A 90 -3.92 10.32 -8.23
C ALA A 90 -5.35 10.31 -7.64
N ALA A 91 -6.27 11.09 -8.20
CA ALA A 91 -7.66 11.14 -7.74
C ALA A 91 -8.36 9.78 -7.85
N LEU A 92 -8.12 9.04 -8.95
CA LEU A 92 -8.63 7.69 -9.12
C LEU A 92 -8.05 6.73 -8.07
N SER A 93 -6.75 6.81 -7.78
CA SER A 93 -6.11 5.99 -6.76
C SER A 93 -6.73 6.22 -5.38
N TRP A 94 -6.93 7.48 -4.98
CA TRP A 94 -7.59 7.83 -3.72
C TRP A 94 -9.06 7.40 -3.70
N GLY A 95 -9.81 7.63 -4.78
CA GLY A 95 -11.21 7.25 -4.89
C GLY A 95 -11.41 5.74 -4.78
N LEU A 96 -10.62 4.95 -5.50
CA LEU A 96 -10.68 3.50 -5.45
C LEU A 96 -10.28 2.96 -4.07
N GLY A 97 -9.20 3.48 -3.48
CA GLY A 97 -8.75 3.08 -2.14
C GLY A 97 -9.79 3.38 -1.06
N PHE A 98 -10.40 4.56 -1.12
CA PHE A 98 -11.47 4.94 -0.19
C PHE A 98 -12.72 4.07 -0.34
N LEU A 99 -13.18 3.82 -1.57
CA LEU A 99 -14.35 2.97 -1.84
C LEU A 99 -14.13 1.54 -1.35
N ASN A 100 -12.94 0.98 -1.60
CA ASN A 100 -12.59 -0.34 -1.10
C ASN A 100 -12.65 -0.38 0.43
N ALA A 101 -11.99 0.56 1.10
CA ALA A 101 -11.95 0.61 2.55
C ALA A 101 -13.34 0.83 3.17
N LEU A 102 -14.18 1.67 2.55
CA LEU A 102 -15.55 1.90 3.00
C LEU A 102 -16.38 0.61 2.91
N THR A 103 -16.29 -0.10 1.78
CA THR A 103 -17.01 -1.36 1.59
C THR A 103 -16.60 -2.40 2.63
N GLU A 104 -15.30 -2.61 2.80
CA GLU A 104 -14.76 -3.59 3.73
C GLU A 104 -15.08 -3.25 5.19
N THR A 105 -15.01 -1.95 5.53
CA THR A 105 -15.36 -1.48 6.88
C THR A 105 -16.84 -1.69 7.18
N ILE A 106 -17.73 -1.38 6.24
CA ILE A 106 -19.18 -1.59 6.41
C ILE A 106 -19.47 -3.07 6.60
N LEU A 107 -18.86 -3.94 5.80
CA LEU A 107 -19.03 -5.39 5.92
C LEU A 107 -18.54 -5.89 7.29
N ALA A 108 -17.39 -5.40 7.77
CA ALA A 108 -16.84 -5.80 9.05
C ALA A 108 -17.69 -5.32 10.25
N VAL A 109 -18.17 -4.08 10.22
CA VAL A 109 -18.94 -3.47 11.34
C VAL A 109 -20.35 -4.06 11.46
N ARG A 110 -20.92 -4.58 10.40
CA ARG A 110 -22.25 -5.23 10.42
C ARG A 110 -22.26 -6.60 11.07
N LEU A 111 -21.09 -7.17 11.37
CA LEU A 111 -20.99 -8.47 12.01
C LEU A 111 -21.47 -8.43 13.48
N PRO A 112 -22.12 -9.48 13.97
CA PRO A 112 -22.47 -9.58 15.37
C PRO A 112 -21.25 -9.88 16.22
N PHE A 113 -20.96 -9.06 17.22
CA PHE A 113 -19.87 -9.25 18.17
C PHE A 113 -20.42 -9.72 19.51
N CYS A 114 -19.99 -10.89 19.99
CA CYS A 114 -20.45 -11.48 21.24
C CYS A 114 -19.25 -11.89 22.13
N GLY A 115 -18.98 -11.14 23.14
CA GLY A 115 -18.18 -11.58 24.29
C GLY A 115 -16.71 -11.19 24.31
N ARG A 116 -15.80 -11.89 23.67
CA ARG A 116 -14.37 -11.61 23.82
C ARG A 116 -13.92 -10.46 22.93
N ASN A 117 -13.83 -9.26 23.50
CA ASN A 117 -13.36 -8.04 22.80
C ASN A 117 -11.85 -7.83 22.98
N VAL A 118 -11.04 -8.88 22.77
CA VAL A 118 -9.57 -8.81 22.95
C VAL A 118 -8.88 -8.98 21.62
N ILE A 119 -8.19 -7.92 21.19
CA ILE A 119 -7.34 -7.90 19.99
C ILE A 119 -5.90 -8.08 20.43
N ASN A 120 -5.27 -9.21 20.09
CA ASN A 120 -3.85 -9.45 20.36
C ASN A 120 -2.98 -8.86 19.24
N HIS A 121 -3.10 -7.55 19.00
CA HIS A 121 -2.36 -6.82 17.97
C HIS A 121 -2.08 -5.38 18.41
N PHE A 122 -1.12 -4.69 17.76
CA PHE A 122 -0.79 -3.27 18.04
C PHE A 122 -1.78 -2.28 17.42
N ALA A 123 -2.50 -2.72 16.40
CA ALA A 123 -3.46 -1.92 15.65
C ALA A 123 -4.72 -2.72 15.38
N CYS A 124 -5.81 -2.00 15.07
CA CYS A 124 -7.03 -2.60 14.57
C CYS A 124 -6.87 -2.93 13.09
N GLU A 125 -6.71 -4.21 12.80
CA GLU A 125 -6.67 -4.74 11.43
C GLU A 125 -7.97 -5.47 11.11
N ILE A 126 -8.45 -5.35 9.87
CA ILE A 126 -9.74 -5.89 9.45
C ILE A 126 -9.85 -7.40 9.66
N LEU A 127 -8.80 -8.15 9.34
CA LEU A 127 -8.78 -9.62 9.48
C LEU A 127 -8.82 -10.07 10.95
N VAL A 128 -8.26 -9.25 11.87
CA VAL A 128 -8.30 -9.54 13.31
C VAL A 128 -9.66 -9.13 13.88
N PHE A 129 -10.20 -8.02 13.40
CA PHE A 129 -11.49 -7.50 13.83
C PHE A 129 -12.65 -8.45 13.48
N VAL A 130 -12.68 -8.95 12.23
CA VAL A 130 -13.71 -9.91 11.77
C VAL A 130 -13.68 -11.22 12.57
N LYS A 131 -12.51 -11.66 13.05
CA LYS A 131 -12.39 -12.86 13.91
C LYS A 131 -12.98 -12.71 15.32
N LEU A 132 -13.37 -11.51 15.72
CA LEU A 132 -14.10 -11.27 16.97
C LEU A 132 -15.60 -11.49 16.83
N ALA A 133 -16.10 -11.59 15.60
CA ALA A 133 -17.51 -11.81 15.33
C ALA A 133 -17.93 -13.24 15.72
N CYS A 134 -19.18 -13.35 16.14
CA CYS A 134 -19.83 -14.63 16.43
C CYS A 134 -20.90 -14.87 15.40
N GLY A 135 -20.82 -15.94 14.70
CA GLY A 135 -21.77 -16.32 13.67
C GLY A 135 -21.08 -16.73 12.39
N ASP A 136 -21.86 -16.86 11.34
CA ASP A 136 -21.31 -17.19 10.02
C ASP A 136 -20.70 -15.92 9.39
N ILE A 137 -19.37 -15.91 9.29
CA ILE A 137 -18.57 -14.82 8.70
C ILE A 137 -18.06 -15.17 7.29
N ALA A 138 -18.46 -16.30 6.73
CA ALA A 138 -17.90 -16.81 5.48
C ALA A 138 -18.05 -15.84 4.31
N LEU A 139 -19.21 -15.21 4.15
CA LEU A 139 -19.42 -14.21 3.10
C LEU A 139 -18.54 -12.98 3.28
N ASN A 140 -18.35 -12.52 4.51
CA ASN A 140 -17.51 -11.37 4.83
C ASN A 140 -16.03 -11.70 4.59
N GLU A 141 -15.57 -12.89 4.99
CA GLU A 141 -14.20 -13.32 4.69
C GLU A 141 -13.95 -13.44 3.18
N ILE A 142 -14.90 -13.97 2.41
CA ILE A 142 -14.80 -14.04 0.95
C ILE A 142 -14.75 -12.64 0.33
N ALA A 143 -15.61 -11.72 0.76
CA ALA A 143 -15.62 -10.35 0.25
C ALA A 143 -14.28 -9.63 0.54
N ILE A 144 -13.78 -9.71 1.76
CA ILE A 144 -12.48 -9.16 2.17
C ILE A 144 -11.35 -9.80 1.35
N MET A 145 -11.38 -11.11 1.14
CA MET A 145 -10.39 -11.81 0.33
C MET A 145 -10.43 -11.35 -1.13
N LEU A 146 -11.61 -11.16 -1.72
CA LEU A 146 -11.76 -10.65 -3.09
C LEU A 146 -11.26 -9.21 -3.20
N GLY A 147 -11.59 -8.33 -2.26
CA GLY A 147 -11.05 -6.97 -2.19
C GLY A 147 -9.52 -6.98 -2.15
N ASN A 148 -8.93 -7.79 -1.27
CA ASN A 148 -7.47 -7.94 -1.18
C ASN A 148 -6.86 -8.48 -2.49
N VAL A 149 -7.49 -9.46 -3.14
CA VAL A 149 -7.01 -9.98 -4.43
C VAL A 149 -7.02 -8.88 -5.49
N ILE A 150 -8.11 -8.14 -5.62
CA ILE A 150 -8.24 -7.08 -6.62
C ILE A 150 -7.23 -5.95 -6.37
N PHE A 151 -7.16 -5.43 -5.13
CA PHE A 151 -6.33 -4.26 -4.81
C PHE A 151 -4.86 -4.57 -4.60
N LEU A 152 -4.48 -5.83 -4.39
CA LEU A 152 -3.08 -6.25 -4.25
C LEU A 152 -2.53 -6.82 -5.55
N PHE A 153 -3.20 -7.82 -6.12
CA PHE A 153 -2.65 -8.56 -7.25
C PHE A 153 -2.83 -7.86 -8.60
N LEU A 154 -3.95 -7.16 -8.83
CA LEU A 154 -4.13 -6.44 -10.10
C LEU A 154 -3.12 -5.30 -10.29
N PRO A 155 -2.89 -4.40 -9.31
CA PRO A 155 -1.82 -3.41 -9.42
C PRO A 155 -0.43 -4.03 -9.55
N LEU A 156 -0.14 -5.11 -8.81
CA LEU A 156 1.12 -5.83 -8.94
C LEU A 156 1.32 -6.40 -10.35
N LEU A 157 0.28 -6.98 -10.94
CA LEU A 157 0.32 -7.48 -12.32
C LEU A 157 0.63 -6.35 -13.31
N LEU A 158 -0.03 -5.19 -13.17
CA LEU A 158 0.22 -4.01 -14.01
C LEU A 158 1.66 -3.51 -13.85
N ILE A 159 2.20 -3.50 -12.63
CA ILE A 159 3.61 -3.17 -12.36
C ILE A 159 4.52 -4.16 -13.08
N CYS A 160 4.29 -5.46 -12.93
CA CYS A 160 5.10 -6.49 -13.58
C CYS A 160 5.09 -6.36 -15.11
N ILE A 161 3.91 -6.16 -15.72
CA ILE A 161 3.79 -5.95 -17.16
C ILE A 161 4.58 -4.71 -17.60
N SER A 162 4.43 -3.58 -16.88
CA SER A 162 5.16 -2.34 -17.18
C SER A 162 6.68 -2.57 -17.15
N TYR A 163 7.19 -3.28 -16.14
CA TYR A 163 8.62 -3.55 -16.03
C TYR A 163 9.14 -4.58 -17.03
N LEU A 164 8.34 -5.56 -17.43
CA LEU A 164 8.70 -6.47 -18.54
C LEU A 164 8.87 -5.69 -19.86
N LEU A 165 7.96 -4.76 -20.14
CA LEU A 165 8.05 -3.89 -21.32
C LEU A 165 9.25 -2.94 -21.25
N ILE A 166 9.52 -2.34 -20.09
CA ILE A 166 10.70 -1.52 -19.84
C ILE A 166 11.98 -2.32 -20.08
N LEU A 167 12.07 -3.52 -19.51
CA LEU A 167 13.24 -4.39 -19.68
C LEU A 167 13.45 -4.75 -21.15
N SER A 168 12.39 -5.12 -21.86
CA SER A 168 12.45 -5.39 -23.30
C SER A 168 12.97 -4.17 -24.09
N ALA A 169 12.52 -2.96 -23.76
CA ALA A 169 12.98 -1.73 -24.39
C ALA A 169 14.45 -1.46 -24.07
N ILE A 170 14.89 -1.62 -22.82
CA ILE A 170 16.29 -1.42 -22.41
C ILE A 170 17.23 -2.39 -23.12
N LEU A 171 16.83 -3.66 -23.25
CA LEU A 171 17.66 -4.67 -23.94
C LEU A 171 17.83 -4.38 -25.44
N ARG A 172 16.90 -3.67 -26.05
CA ARG A 172 16.97 -3.23 -27.46
C ARG A 172 17.76 -1.95 -27.66
N MET A 173 18.15 -1.23 -26.61
CA MET A 173 18.97 -0.03 -26.72
C MET A 173 20.41 -0.36 -27.08
N ASN A 174 20.94 0.27 -28.13
CA ASN A 174 22.33 0.08 -28.55
C ASN A 174 23.34 0.84 -27.68
N SER A 175 22.91 1.92 -26.98
CA SER A 175 23.79 2.75 -26.15
C SER A 175 23.89 2.20 -24.73
N ALA A 176 25.10 1.92 -24.26
CA ALA A 176 25.35 1.52 -22.87
C ALA A 176 24.97 2.64 -21.87
N GLU A 177 25.21 3.90 -22.25
CA GLU A 177 24.85 5.06 -21.45
C GLU A 177 23.33 5.22 -21.33
N GLY A 178 22.60 5.04 -22.43
CA GLY A 178 21.14 5.02 -22.44
C GLY A 178 20.56 3.94 -21.52
N ARG A 179 21.12 2.73 -21.58
CA ARG A 179 20.73 1.63 -20.67
C ARG A 179 20.97 1.99 -19.21
N LYS A 180 22.15 2.52 -18.87
CA LYS A 180 22.46 2.93 -17.50
C LYS A 180 21.49 4.00 -16.97
N LYS A 181 21.17 4.99 -17.81
CA LYS A 181 20.22 6.05 -17.47
C LYS A 181 18.81 5.49 -17.23
N ALA A 182 18.33 4.59 -18.09
CA ALA A 182 17.03 3.94 -17.93
C ALA A 182 16.94 3.10 -16.64
N PHE A 183 17.97 2.30 -16.32
CA PHE A 183 18.04 1.57 -15.05
C PHE A 183 18.06 2.51 -13.85
N SER A 184 18.83 3.59 -13.89
CA SER A 184 18.84 4.58 -12.82
C SER A 184 17.47 5.20 -12.59
N THR A 185 16.75 5.51 -13.66
CA THR A 185 15.39 6.10 -13.62
C THR A 185 14.38 5.17 -12.95
N CYS A 186 14.52 3.86 -13.13
CA CYS A 186 13.57 2.85 -12.62
C CYS A 186 13.93 2.32 -11.22
N SER A 187 15.20 2.37 -10.84
CA SER A 187 15.72 1.64 -9.68
C SER A 187 15.09 2.05 -8.34
N ALA A 188 14.79 3.34 -8.13
CA ALA A 188 14.11 3.81 -6.92
C ALA A 188 12.71 3.19 -6.80
N HIS A 189 11.92 3.26 -7.86
CA HIS A 189 10.57 2.71 -7.86
C HIS A 189 10.56 1.18 -7.70
N VAL A 190 11.44 0.45 -8.39
CA VAL A 190 11.58 -1.01 -8.22
C VAL A 190 11.93 -1.35 -6.77
N THR A 191 12.81 -0.59 -6.14
CA THR A 191 13.17 -0.82 -4.72
C THR A 191 11.96 -0.63 -3.81
N VAL A 192 11.20 0.47 -3.97
CA VAL A 192 9.98 0.73 -3.19
C VAL A 192 8.95 -0.38 -3.39
N VAL A 193 8.66 -0.74 -4.64
CA VAL A 193 7.72 -1.83 -4.96
C VAL A 193 8.16 -3.16 -4.32
N THR A 194 9.45 -3.49 -4.40
CA THR A 194 9.99 -4.72 -3.81
C THR A 194 9.85 -4.75 -2.29
N VAL A 195 10.15 -3.64 -1.62
CA VAL A 195 10.00 -3.53 -0.15
C VAL A 195 8.52 -3.61 0.22
N PHE A 196 7.66 -2.87 -0.45
CA PHE A 196 6.22 -2.82 -0.16
C PHE A 196 5.56 -4.19 -0.37
N TYR A 197 5.62 -4.72 -1.59
CA TYR A 197 4.97 -6.00 -1.92
C TYR A 197 5.66 -7.19 -1.26
N GLY A 198 6.98 -7.15 -1.11
CA GLY A 198 7.73 -8.18 -0.39
C GLY A 198 7.30 -8.29 1.06
N THR A 199 7.12 -7.18 1.74
CA THR A 199 6.63 -7.16 3.14
C THR A 199 5.19 -7.66 3.23
N LEU A 200 4.29 -7.23 2.32
CA LEU A 200 2.92 -7.70 2.27
C LEU A 200 2.83 -9.22 2.01
N LEU A 201 3.51 -9.71 0.99
CA LEU A 201 3.51 -11.14 0.67
C LEU A 201 4.03 -11.97 1.84
N PHE A 202 5.09 -11.50 2.51
CA PHE A 202 5.64 -12.16 3.67
C PHE A 202 4.64 -12.20 4.85
N MET A 203 3.89 -11.11 5.07
CA MET A 203 2.78 -11.09 6.03
C MET A 203 1.73 -12.16 5.71
N TYR A 204 1.28 -12.22 4.46
CA TYR A 204 0.24 -13.17 4.05
C TYR A 204 0.71 -14.63 4.12
N MET A 205 1.95 -14.92 3.70
CA MET A 205 2.51 -16.28 3.75
C MET A 205 2.62 -16.82 5.18
N LYS A 206 2.96 -15.98 6.16
CA LYS A 206 3.13 -16.37 7.57
C LYS A 206 1.89 -16.18 8.45
N THR A 207 0.74 -15.78 7.89
CA THR A 207 -0.52 -15.64 8.64
C THR A 207 -0.95 -16.93 9.32
N LYS A 208 -0.50 -18.09 8.82
CA LYS A 208 -0.70 -19.42 9.42
C LYS A 208 0.23 -19.72 10.62
N SER A 209 1.24 -18.91 10.85
CA SER A 209 2.13 -19.08 12.03
C SER A 209 1.38 -18.73 13.34
N LYS A 210 1.54 -19.55 14.35
CA LYS A 210 0.99 -19.31 15.70
C LYS A 210 1.78 -18.24 16.47
N ASP A 211 2.92 -17.79 15.95
CA ASP A 211 3.81 -16.85 16.62
C ASP A 211 3.30 -15.41 16.53
N SER A 212 2.72 -14.94 17.65
CA SER A 212 2.13 -13.60 17.73
C SER A 212 3.19 -12.48 17.75
N VAL A 213 4.39 -12.72 18.26
CA VAL A 213 5.47 -11.74 18.33
C VAL A 213 5.97 -11.41 16.94
N PHE A 214 6.13 -12.42 16.12
CA PHE A 214 6.60 -12.27 14.75
C PHE A 214 5.61 -11.48 13.88
N LYS A 215 4.29 -11.74 14.03
CA LYS A 215 3.25 -10.95 13.32
C LYS A 215 3.29 -9.48 13.71
N LYS A 216 3.52 -9.18 14.99
CA LYS A 216 3.65 -7.81 15.50
C LYS A 216 4.88 -7.09 14.93
N LEU A 217 6.02 -7.79 14.83
CA LEU A 217 7.24 -7.23 14.24
C LEU A 217 7.07 -6.88 12.76
N ILE A 218 6.39 -7.74 11.99
CA ILE A 218 6.11 -7.46 10.58
C ILE A 218 5.16 -6.28 10.42
N ALA A 219 4.11 -6.20 11.23
CA ALA A 219 3.19 -5.08 11.22
C ALA A 219 3.90 -3.77 11.56
N LEU A 220 4.85 -3.79 12.49
CA LEU A 220 5.71 -2.65 12.81
C LEU A 220 6.61 -2.27 11.61
N PHE A 221 7.21 -3.26 10.97
CA PHE A 221 8.05 -3.03 9.80
C PHE A 221 7.25 -2.39 8.65
N TYR A 222 6.09 -2.94 8.34
CA TYR A 222 5.20 -2.40 7.32
C TYR A 222 4.66 -1.01 7.69
N GLY A 223 4.22 -0.84 8.95
CA GLY A 223 3.57 0.39 9.40
C GLY A 223 4.51 1.56 9.68
N VAL A 224 5.80 1.31 9.88
CA VAL A 224 6.77 2.34 10.26
C VAL A 224 7.94 2.40 9.28
N VAL A 225 8.60 1.26 9.03
CA VAL A 225 9.84 1.24 8.26
C VAL A 225 9.58 1.50 6.77
N THR A 226 8.57 0.87 6.18
CA THR A 226 8.25 1.04 4.76
C THR A 226 7.91 2.50 4.40
N PRO A 227 6.99 3.19 5.10
CA PRO A 227 6.71 4.61 4.84
C PRO A 227 7.92 5.54 5.04
N MET A 228 8.80 5.23 5.99
CA MET A 228 10.03 6.01 6.21
C MET A 228 11.05 5.81 5.09
N LEU A 229 11.11 4.63 4.49
CA LEU A 229 12.05 4.33 3.41
C LEU A 229 11.66 4.99 2.09
N ASN A 230 10.37 5.15 1.79
CA ASN A 230 9.89 5.72 0.54
C ASN A 230 10.53 7.08 0.22
N PRO A 231 10.44 8.12 1.07
CA PRO A 231 11.07 9.42 0.82
C PRO A 231 12.60 9.31 0.67
N ILE A 232 13.26 8.49 1.50
CA ILE A 232 14.70 8.32 1.48
C ILE A 232 15.16 7.73 0.15
N ILE A 233 14.51 6.65 -0.32
CA ILE A 233 14.86 5.97 -1.57
C ILE A 233 14.70 6.90 -2.77
N TYR A 234 13.64 7.71 -2.78
CA TYR A 234 13.41 8.66 -3.88
C TYR A 234 14.34 9.87 -3.81
N CYS A 235 14.63 10.43 -2.62
CA CYS A 235 15.53 11.55 -2.47
C CYS A 235 17.00 11.21 -2.80
N MET A 236 17.45 9.99 -2.50
CA MET A 236 18.84 9.58 -2.77
C MET A 236 19.13 9.37 -4.26
N LYS A 237 18.11 9.36 -5.14
CA LYS A 237 18.22 9.07 -6.57
C LYS A 237 17.72 10.19 -7.49
N THR A 238 17.27 11.32 -6.93
CA THR A 238 17.05 12.57 -7.67
C THR A 238 18.30 13.40 -7.72
#